data_8b5e8cc6b0e7718d40d06dc539b3bce1
#
_entry.id   8b5e8cc6b0e7718d40d06dc539b3bce1
#
_cell.length_a   1.000
_cell.length_b   1.000
_cell.length_c   1.000
_cell.angle_alpha   90.00
_cell.angle_beta   90.00
_cell.angle_gamma   90.00
#
_symmetry.space_group_name_H-M   'P 1'
#
loop_
_entity.id
_entity.type
_entity.pdbx_description
1 polymer ?
#
loop_
_entity_poly.entity_id
_entity_poly.type
_entity_poly.pdbx_seq_one_letter_code
_entity_poly.pdbx_strand_id
1 'polypeptide(L)'
;MKSRLPKVLQPLGGRPMLAHVLHTAGALCAERLVLVSGHGGDWVRQFADQHAPALLPNTQLIHAEQPQQLGTGHAVQQAGAHLPDRGTVLILLGDVPLVDAETLQQVVACCSDSQIGLLTAELVEPHGYGRIARDAQGRVQAIVEHKDANAQQRAIREINSGIMALPAHRLKAWLNRLDNDNAQGEYYLTDVIAMAVADQVAVQAHCLPVHQSWQVGGINSPAQLAEAERRYQRLQAEAAMDAGVRLVDPARFELRAAPGSALPGALTCESDVEIDIGCIFAGDVRIGSGSRIGAYCHISQADLGADCEVLPYSHIDGEAAGVVVGNGARIGPFARLRPGARLAEDVHIGNFVEVKNSTLARGAKANHLAYLGDAAVGERVNYGAGAITANYDGANKHRTIIEADVHIGSNSVLVAPLTIGAGATVGAGSTLSRDVPAHALAVTRANASVVPDWQRPAKKKD
;
A
#
# COMPACT_ATOMS: atom_id res chain seq x y z
N MET A 1 1.65 -20.84 4.50
CA MET A 1 2.73 -20.19 3.75
C MET A 1 4.07 -20.60 4.34
N LYS A 2 5.09 -20.90 3.53
CA LYS A 2 6.44 -21.20 4.04
C LYS A 2 7.19 -19.86 4.24
N SER A 3 6.92 -19.16 5.34
CA SER A 3 7.49 -17.83 5.63
C SER A 3 7.83 -17.71 7.12
N ARG A 4 8.83 -16.87 7.45
CA ARG A 4 9.13 -16.50 8.84
C ARG A 4 8.09 -15.53 9.39
N LEU A 5 7.47 -14.73 8.50
CA LEU A 5 6.44 -13.79 8.88
C LEU A 5 5.11 -14.53 9.10
N PRO A 6 4.38 -14.26 10.19
CA PRO A 6 3.03 -14.79 10.40
C PRO A 6 2.13 -14.54 9.19
N LYS A 7 1.23 -15.50 8.90
CA LYS A 7 0.36 -15.45 7.73
C LYS A 7 -0.40 -14.11 7.61
N VAL A 8 -1.00 -13.65 8.68
CA VAL A 8 -1.80 -12.43 8.73
C VAL A 8 -0.99 -11.13 8.57
N LEU A 9 0.34 -11.22 8.69
CA LEU A 9 1.25 -10.09 8.46
C LEU A 9 1.85 -10.08 7.04
N GLN A 10 1.50 -11.03 6.17
CA GLN A 10 1.89 -10.98 4.76
C GLN A 10 1.27 -9.76 4.08
N PRO A 11 2.03 -9.05 3.22
CA PRO A 11 1.55 -7.83 2.58
C PRO A 11 0.50 -8.09 1.50
N LEU A 12 -0.51 -7.25 1.48
CA LEU A 12 -1.53 -7.11 0.45
C LEU A 12 -1.70 -5.60 0.18
N GLY A 13 -1.53 -5.14 -1.04
CA GLY A 13 -1.56 -3.71 -1.36
C GLY A 13 -0.52 -2.88 -0.58
N GLY A 14 0.65 -3.48 -0.28
CA GLY A 14 1.75 -2.83 0.46
C GLY A 14 1.60 -2.81 1.98
N ARG A 15 0.49 -3.29 2.57
CA ARG A 15 0.25 -3.36 4.03
C ARG A 15 -0.17 -4.76 4.47
N PRO A 16 0.09 -5.17 5.73
CA PRO A 16 -0.30 -6.50 6.22
C PRO A 16 -1.78 -6.82 6.04
N MET A 17 -2.13 -8.08 5.76
CA MET A 17 -3.53 -8.53 5.69
C MET A 17 -4.32 -8.13 6.95
N LEU A 18 -3.72 -8.28 8.13
CA LEU A 18 -4.33 -7.86 9.39
C LEU A 18 -4.69 -6.37 9.41
N ALA A 19 -3.90 -5.51 8.76
CA ALA A 19 -4.21 -4.08 8.67
C ALA A 19 -5.52 -3.82 7.91
N HIS A 20 -5.82 -4.61 6.88
CA HIS A 20 -7.10 -4.52 6.17
C HIS A 20 -8.27 -4.88 7.09
N VAL A 21 -8.16 -6.01 7.80
CA VAL A 21 -9.20 -6.48 8.73
C VAL A 21 -9.43 -5.46 9.85
N LEU A 22 -8.36 -4.96 10.48
CA LEU A 22 -8.45 -3.96 11.54
C LEU A 22 -9.04 -2.63 11.02
N HIS A 23 -8.64 -2.19 9.83
CA HIS A 23 -9.18 -0.98 9.21
C HIS A 23 -10.70 -1.09 8.95
N THR A 24 -11.15 -2.21 8.38
CA THR A 24 -12.57 -2.47 8.16
C THR A 24 -13.34 -2.60 9.49
N ALA A 25 -12.77 -3.27 10.49
CA ALA A 25 -13.36 -3.36 11.83
C ALA A 25 -13.49 -1.98 12.51
N GLY A 26 -12.47 -1.11 12.35
CA GLY A 26 -12.49 0.27 12.88
C GLY A 26 -13.62 1.11 12.30
N ALA A 27 -13.97 0.91 11.02
CA ALA A 27 -15.07 1.59 10.36
C ALA A 27 -16.46 1.24 10.94
N LEU A 28 -16.58 0.13 11.68
CA LEU A 28 -17.80 -0.27 12.37
C LEU A 28 -17.99 0.44 13.72
N CYS A 29 -17.00 1.16 14.20
CA CYS A 29 -17.03 1.91 15.46
C CYS A 29 -17.46 1.05 16.68
N ALA A 30 -16.98 -0.19 16.74
CA ALA A 30 -17.23 -1.06 17.88
C ALA A 30 -16.57 -0.51 19.16
N GLU A 31 -17.19 -0.69 20.32
CA GLU A 31 -16.64 -0.26 21.62
C GLU A 31 -15.26 -0.88 21.88
N ARG A 32 -15.13 -2.18 21.56
CA ARG A 32 -13.88 -2.94 21.76
C ARG A 32 -13.65 -3.95 20.65
N LEU A 33 -12.37 -4.24 20.40
CA LEU A 33 -11.88 -5.30 19.52
C LEU A 33 -10.99 -6.24 20.34
N VAL A 34 -11.34 -7.52 20.38
CA VAL A 34 -10.50 -8.54 21.01
C VAL A 34 -9.71 -9.26 19.92
N LEU A 35 -8.39 -9.04 19.90
CA LEU A 35 -7.50 -9.72 18.97
C LEU A 35 -6.98 -11.01 19.58
N VAL A 36 -7.48 -12.14 19.08
CA VAL A 36 -7.01 -13.47 19.49
C VAL A 36 -5.81 -13.86 18.62
N SER A 37 -4.69 -14.13 19.25
CA SER A 37 -3.45 -14.53 18.54
C SER A 37 -2.86 -15.81 19.13
N GLY A 38 -2.33 -16.67 18.26
CA GLY A 38 -1.64 -17.92 18.61
C GLY A 38 -0.19 -17.90 18.11
N HIS A 39 0.13 -18.75 17.13
CA HIS A 39 1.47 -18.84 16.58
C HIS A 39 1.97 -17.51 16.02
N GLY A 40 3.16 -17.05 16.45
CA GLY A 40 3.70 -15.75 16.08
C GLY A 40 2.96 -14.57 16.73
N GLY A 41 2.25 -14.80 17.83
CA GLY A 41 1.40 -13.83 18.54
C GLY A 41 2.13 -12.54 18.93
N ASP A 42 3.41 -12.61 19.30
CA ASP A 42 4.19 -11.42 19.66
C ASP A 42 4.30 -10.42 18.52
N TRP A 43 4.56 -10.89 17.31
CA TRP A 43 4.64 -10.05 16.12
C TRP A 43 3.28 -9.43 15.76
N VAL A 44 2.24 -10.22 15.93
CA VAL A 44 0.86 -9.78 15.67
C VAL A 44 0.44 -8.72 16.70
N ARG A 45 0.73 -8.93 17.98
CA ARG A 45 0.48 -7.95 19.05
C ARG A 45 1.26 -6.66 18.83
N GLN A 46 2.57 -6.77 18.61
CA GLN A 46 3.43 -5.59 18.34
C GLN A 46 2.91 -4.77 17.16
N PHE A 47 2.55 -5.42 16.05
CA PHE A 47 1.96 -4.74 14.89
C PHE A 47 0.65 -4.04 15.26
N ALA A 48 -0.26 -4.75 15.92
CA ALA A 48 -1.57 -4.22 16.29
C ALA A 48 -1.44 -3.01 17.24
N ASP A 49 -0.61 -3.11 18.29
CA ASP A 49 -0.38 -2.02 19.25
C ASP A 49 0.22 -0.77 18.58
N GLN A 50 1.18 -0.96 17.68
CA GLN A 50 1.80 0.13 16.95
C GLN A 50 0.81 0.89 16.07
N HIS A 51 -0.15 0.19 15.46
CA HIS A 51 -1.01 0.76 14.43
C HIS A 51 -2.47 0.94 14.88
N ALA A 52 -2.86 0.45 16.07
CA ALA A 52 -4.21 0.62 16.60
C ALA A 52 -4.69 2.08 16.64
N PRO A 53 -3.88 3.08 17.05
CA PRO A 53 -4.35 4.47 17.08
C PRO A 53 -4.84 4.98 15.72
N ALA A 54 -4.24 4.51 14.62
CA ALA A 54 -4.62 4.90 13.27
C ALA A 54 -5.74 4.03 12.68
N LEU A 55 -5.75 2.74 12.99
CA LEU A 55 -6.72 1.78 12.43
C LEU A 55 -8.02 1.68 13.23
N LEU A 56 -7.96 1.96 14.53
CA LEU A 56 -9.03 1.77 15.50
C LEU A 56 -9.21 3.03 16.37
N PRO A 57 -9.44 4.21 15.80
CA PRO A 57 -9.37 5.48 16.55
C PRO A 57 -10.37 5.60 17.70
N ASN A 58 -11.50 4.86 17.64
CA ASN A 58 -12.58 4.91 18.63
C ASN A 58 -12.90 3.54 19.23
N THR A 59 -11.99 2.56 19.11
CA THR A 59 -12.20 1.17 19.51
C THR A 59 -11.08 0.74 20.46
N GLN A 60 -11.43 0.24 21.63
CA GLN A 60 -10.47 -0.33 22.58
C GLN A 60 -9.91 -1.65 22.03
N LEU A 61 -8.60 -1.73 21.81
CA LEU A 61 -7.93 -2.98 21.48
C LEU A 61 -7.61 -3.77 22.74
N ILE A 62 -7.99 -5.06 22.75
CA ILE A 62 -7.70 -6.03 23.82
C ILE A 62 -7.04 -7.24 23.16
N HIS A 63 -6.03 -7.80 23.83
CA HIS A 63 -5.37 -9.02 23.38
C HIS A 63 -5.81 -10.23 24.17
N ALA A 64 -6.09 -11.34 23.48
CA ALA A 64 -6.27 -12.66 24.04
C ALA A 64 -5.29 -13.65 23.38
N GLU A 65 -4.73 -14.55 24.16
CA GLU A 65 -3.79 -15.54 23.65
C GLU A 65 -4.46 -16.91 23.52
N GLN A 66 -4.25 -17.56 22.36
CA GLN A 66 -4.59 -18.95 22.14
C GLN A 66 -3.31 -19.81 22.23
N PRO A 67 -2.97 -20.34 23.40
CA PRO A 67 -1.69 -21.05 23.61
C PRO A 67 -1.59 -22.34 22.78
N GLN A 68 -2.73 -23.00 22.58
CA GLN A 68 -2.85 -24.25 21.80
C GLN A 68 -3.91 -24.03 20.72
N GLN A 69 -3.58 -24.35 19.46
CA GLN A 69 -4.48 -24.22 18.33
C GLN A 69 -5.44 -25.41 18.28
N LEU A 70 -6.46 -25.40 19.12
CA LEU A 70 -7.47 -26.46 19.22
C LEU A 70 -8.75 -26.14 18.43
N GLY A 71 -8.68 -25.29 17.42
CA GLY A 71 -9.79 -24.94 16.54
C GLY A 71 -10.30 -23.51 16.72
N THR A 72 -11.26 -23.13 15.86
CA THR A 72 -11.82 -21.76 15.79
C THR A 72 -12.71 -21.44 16.97
N GLY A 73 -13.47 -22.41 17.48
CA GLY A 73 -14.26 -22.29 18.71
C GLY A 73 -13.38 -22.04 19.92
N HIS A 74 -12.27 -22.79 20.05
CA HIS A 74 -11.28 -22.57 21.11
C HIS A 74 -10.66 -21.17 21.04
N ALA A 75 -10.42 -20.63 19.85
CA ALA A 75 -9.92 -19.26 19.71
C ALA A 75 -10.92 -18.23 20.30
N VAL A 76 -12.20 -18.36 19.98
CA VAL A 76 -13.25 -17.47 20.52
C VAL A 76 -13.45 -17.66 22.02
N GLN A 77 -13.29 -18.88 22.54
CA GLN A 77 -13.31 -19.14 24.00
C GLN A 77 -12.24 -18.32 24.74
N GLN A 78 -11.05 -18.10 24.16
CA GLN A 78 -10.01 -17.26 24.78
C GLN A 78 -10.45 -15.80 24.92
N ALA A 79 -11.34 -15.32 24.05
CA ALA A 79 -11.92 -13.98 24.15
C ALA A 79 -13.07 -13.92 25.18
N GLY A 80 -13.52 -15.04 25.72
CA GLY A 80 -14.74 -15.16 26.54
C GLY A 80 -14.82 -14.20 27.74
N ALA A 81 -13.68 -13.97 28.43
CA ALA A 81 -13.59 -13.03 29.55
C ALA A 81 -13.81 -11.56 29.16
N HIS A 82 -13.60 -11.24 27.89
CA HIS A 82 -13.67 -9.88 27.33
C HIS A 82 -14.99 -9.61 26.59
N LEU A 83 -15.82 -10.63 26.40
CA LEU A 83 -17.12 -10.48 25.76
C LEU A 83 -18.07 -9.71 26.66
N PRO A 84 -18.91 -8.79 26.13
CA PRO A 84 -19.91 -8.08 26.90
C PRO A 84 -21.03 -9.01 27.33
N ASP A 85 -21.81 -8.58 28.31
CA ASP A 85 -23.00 -9.37 28.78
C ASP A 85 -24.22 -9.16 27.87
N ARG A 86 -24.23 -8.07 27.10
CA ARG A 86 -25.29 -7.72 26.14
C ARG A 86 -24.67 -7.11 24.87
N GLY A 87 -25.49 -7.09 23.83
CA GLY A 87 -25.09 -6.54 22.53
C GLY A 87 -24.63 -7.60 21.56
N THR A 88 -24.08 -7.16 20.44
CA THR A 88 -23.64 -8.01 19.33
C THR A 88 -22.14 -8.22 19.36
N VAL A 89 -21.71 -9.45 19.19
CA VAL A 89 -20.31 -9.83 18.95
C VAL A 89 -20.18 -10.19 17.49
N LEU A 90 -19.37 -9.43 16.75
CA LEU A 90 -18.99 -9.76 15.37
C LEU A 90 -17.65 -10.50 15.39
N ILE A 91 -17.61 -11.68 14.78
CA ILE A 91 -16.40 -12.49 14.62
C ILE A 91 -15.86 -12.31 13.22
N LEU A 92 -14.59 -11.92 13.13
CA LEU A 92 -13.83 -11.73 11.90
C LEU A 92 -12.63 -12.67 11.86
N LEU A 93 -12.12 -12.95 10.66
CA LEU A 93 -10.94 -13.78 10.44
C LEU A 93 -9.78 -12.93 9.94
N GLY A 94 -8.62 -13.05 10.58
CA GLY A 94 -7.42 -12.27 10.22
C GLY A 94 -6.84 -12.56 8.83
N ASP A 95 -7.28 -13.63 8.18
CA ASP A 95 -6.87 -14.05 6.84
C ASP A 95 -7.96 -13.86 5.76
N VAL A 96 -9.02 -13.11 6.07
CA VAL A 96 -10.08 -12.67 5.14
C VAL A 96 -10.03 -11.14 5.03
N PRO A 97 -9.03 -10.57 4.34
CA PRO A 97 -8.72 -9.14 4.40
C PRO A 97 -9.61 -8.25 3.51
N LEU A 98 -10.38 -8.81 2.58
CA LEU A 98 -11.08 -8.04 1.55
C LEU A 98 -12.57 -7.84 1.81
N VAL A 99 -13.10 -8.29 2.95
CA VAL A 99 -14.50 -8.01 3.30
C VAL A 99 -14.68 -6.49 3.52
N ASP A 100 -15.72 -5.92 2.93
CA ASP A 100 -16.02 -4.50 3.08
C ASP A 100 -16.90 -4.20 4.32
N ALA A 101 -16.88 -2.93 4.75
CA ALA A 101 -17.59 -2.50 5.93
C ALA A 101 -19.13 -2.55 5.75
N GLU A 102 -19.63 -2.31 4.53
CA GLU A 102 -21.05 -2.35 4.24
C GLU A 102 -21.60 -3.77 4.38
N THR A 103 -20.90 -4.77 3.83
CA THR A 103 -21.24 -6.19 4.02
C THR A 103 -21.26 -6.57 5.49
N LEU A 104 -20.27 -6.12 6.29
CA LEU A 104 -20.26 -6.40 7.73
C LEU A 104 -21.40 -5.70 8.48
N GLN A 105 -21.74 -4.48 8.13
CA GLN A 105 -22.88 -3.77 8.70
C GLN A 105 -24.19 -4.51 8.43
N GLN A 106 -24.38 -5.06 7.24
CA GLN A 106 -25.55 -5.88 6.89
C GLN A 106 -25.62 -7.15 7.74
N VAL A 107 -24.49 -7.82 7.98
CA VAL A 107 -24.43 -9.00 8.86
C VAL A 107 -24.76 -8.63 10.31
N VAL A 108 -24.22 -7.51 10.81
CA VAL A 108 -24.53 -7.01 12.16
C VAL A 108 -25.99 -6.63 12.30
N ALA A 109 -26.59 -6.00 11.29
CA ALA A 109 -28.01 -5.64 11.27
C ALA A 109 -28.94 -6.85 11.31
N CYS A 110 -28.49 -8.03 10.85
CA CYS A 110 -29.23 -9.28 10.99
C CYS A 110 -29.19 -9.86 12.42
N CYS A 111 -28.37 -9.32 13.33
CA CYS A 111 -28.21 -9.86 14.67
C CYS A 111 -29.15 -9.18 15.68
N SER A 112 -29.78 -9.97 16.51
CA SER A 112 -30.58 -9.53 17.67
C SER A 112 -30.50 -10.56 18.79
N ASP A 113 -31.16 -10.33 19.94
CA ASP A 113 -31.22 -11.30 21.03
C ASP A 113 -31.80 -12.67 20.63
N SER A 114 -32.60 -12.74 19.56
CA SER A 114 -33.26 -13.94 19.06
C SER A 114 -32.78 -14.37 17.65
N GLN A 115 -31.77 -13.71 17.10
CA GLN A 115 -31.32 -13.95 15.72
C GLN A 115 -29.81 -13.77 15.58
N ILE A 116 -29.16 -14.68 14.85
CA ILE A 116 -27.75 -14.60 14.42
C ILE A 116 -27.69 -14.06 13.00
N GLY A 117 -26.76 -13.15 12.73
CA GLY A 117 -26.34 -12.78 11.38
C GLY A 117 -25.16 -13.65 10.92
N LEU A 118 -25.30 -14.33 9.80
CA LEU A 118 -24.25 -15.20 9.24
C LEU A 118 -23.87 -14.73 7.84
N LEU A 119 -22.59 -14.44 7.59
CA LEU A 119 -22.11 -14.16 6.24
C LEU A 119 -21.83 -15.47 5.51
N THR A 120 -22.50 -15.67 4.39
CA THR A 120 -22.31 -16.82 3.50
C THR A 120 -21.98 -16.34 2.07
N ALA A 121 -21.54 -17.23 1.21
CA ALA A 121 -21.32 -16.92 -0.19
C ALA A 121 -21.58 -18.15 -1.07
N GLU A 122 -21.99 -17.91 -2.31
CA GLU A 122 -22.01 -18.95 -3.33
C GLU A 122 -20.68 -19.06 -4.03
N LEU A 123 -20.10 -20.27 -4.08
CA LEU A 123 -18.88 -20.57 -4.83
C LEU A 123 -19.15 -21.59 -5.93
N VAL A 124 -18.43 -21.42 -7.06
CA VAL A 124 -18.42 -22.43 -8.13
C VAL A 124 -17.73 -23.71 -7.66
N GLU A 125 -16.60 -23.55 -6.97
CA GLU A 125 -15.80 -24.62 -6.39
C GLU A 125 -15.64 -24.43 -4.88
N PRO A 126 -16.55 -24.96 -4.07
CA PRO A 126 -16.59 -24.73 -2.63
C PRO A 126 -15.63 -25.61 -1.81
N HIS A 127 -14.59 -26.18 -2.44
CA HIS A 127 -13.66 -27.09 -1.78
C HIS A 127 -12.99 -26.48 -0.54
N GLY A 128 -12.98 -27.22 0.57
CA GLY A 128 -12.30 -26.80 1.80
C GLY A 128 -13.14 -25.92 2.75
N TYR A 129 -14.29 -25.41 2.32
CA TYR A 129 -15.17 -24.59 3.16
C TYR A 129 -16.26 -25.43 3.85
N GLY A 130 -16.77 -24.97 5.00
CA GLY A 130 -18.00 -25.45 5.60
C GLY A 130 -19.22 -25.16 4.72
N ARG A 131 -20.19 -26.06 4.71
CA ARG A 131 -21.41 -25.97 3.89
C ARG A 131 -22.60 -25.53 4.73
N ILE A 132 -23.45 -24.68 4.18
CA ILE A 132 -24.68 -24.23 4.83
C ILE A 132 -25.77 -25.27 4.58
N ALA A 133 -26.12 -26.02 5.61
CA ALA A 133 -27.25 -26.96 5.57
C ALA A 133 -28.55 -26.24 5.87
N ARG A 134 -29.56 -26.39 4.99
CA ARG A 134 -30.88 -25.76 5.11
C ARG A 134 -31.99 -26.80 5.20
N ASP A 135 -33.08 -26.46 5.87
CA ASP A 135 -34.29 -27.29 5.89
C ASP A 135 -35.13 -27.11 4.60
N ALA A 136 -36.24 -27.84 4.55
CA ALA A 136 -37.17 -27.78 3.39
C ALA A 136 -37.83 -26.39 3.20
N GLN A 137 -37.77 -25.52 4.20
CA GLN A 137 -38.27 -24.15 4.17
C GLN A 137 -37.15 -23.14 3.86
N GLY A 138 -35.93 -23.60 3.56
CA GLY A 138 -34.76 -22.78 3.25
C GLY A 138 -34.08 -22.15 4.48
N ARG A 139 -34.45 -22.50 5.70
CA ARG A 139 -33.85 -21.96 6.93
C ARG A 139 -32.54 -22.67 7.22
N VAL A 140 -31.52 -21.94 7.66
CA VAL A 140 -30.23 -22.50 8.07
C VAL A 140 -30.43 -23.40 9.30
N GLN A 141 -29.90 -24.62 9.22
CA GLN A 141 -29.94 -25.61 10.28
C GLN A 141 -28.60 -25.86 10.95
N ALA A 142 -27.55 -25.91 10.14
CA ALA A 142 -26.20 -26.18 10.60
C ALA A 142 -25.17 -25.72 9.56
N ILE A 143 -23.92 -25.62 10.00
CA ILE A 143 -22.75 -25.56 9.12
C ILE A 143 -22.06 -26.91 9.24
N VAL A 144 -21.85 -27.59 8.10
CA VAL A 144 -21.14 -28.88 8.05
C VAL A 144 -19.75 -28.65 7.46
N GLU A 145 -18.73 -28.92 8.27
CA GLU A 145 -17.34 -28.77 7.84
C GLU A 145 -17.01 -29.73 6.69
N HIS A 146 -16.09 -29.30 5.78
CA HIS A 146 -15.79 -30.04 4.56
C HIS A 146 -15.35 -31.50 4.83
N LYS A 147 -14.62 -31.74 5.93
CA LYS A 147 -14.11 -33.07 6.27
C LYS A 147 -15.19 -33.99 6.80
N ASP A 148 -16.20 -33.44 7.48
CA ASP A 148 -17.32 -34.17 8.06
C ASP A 148 -18.51 -34.31 7.08
N ALA A 149 -18.49 -33.56 5.94
CA ALA A 149 -19.57 -33.53 4.98
C ALA A 149 -19.68 -34.84 4.15
N ASN A 150 -20.89 -35.35 3.99
CA ASN A 150 -21.22 -36.44 3.07
C ASN A 150 -21.25 -35.95 1.61
N ALA A 151 -21.46 -36.86 0.64
CA ALA A 151 -21.45 -36.51 -0.78
C ALA A 151 -22.53 -35.48 -1.18
N GLN A 152 -23.75 -35.55 -0.60
CA GLN A 152 -24.83 -34.60 -0.87
C GLN A 152 -24.50 -33.21 -0.27
N GLN A 153 -23.98 -33.18 0.95
CA GLN A 153 -23.56 -31.94 1.59
C GLN A 153 -22.40 -31.27 0.86
N ARG A 154 -21.43 -32.03 0.35
CA ARG A 154 -20.31 -31.51 -0.47
C ARG A 154 -20.76 -30.83 -1.76
N ALA A 155 -21.92 -31.24 -2.32
CA ALA A 155 -22.51 -30.64 -3.52
C ALA A 155 -23.14 -29.26 -3.26
N ILE A 156 -23.38 -28.87 -2.01
CA ILE A 156 -23.91 -27.55 -1.65
C ILE A 156 -22.86 -26.49 -2.02
N ARG A 157 -23.29 -25.46 -2.74
CA ARG A 157 -22.44 -24.37 -3.22
C ARG A 157 -22.34 -23.20 -2.25
N GLU A 158 -23.35 -23.06 -1.36
CA GLU A 158 -23.34 -22.04 -0.33
C GLU A 158 -22.37 -22.44 0.79
N ILE A 159 -21.39 -21.58 1.04
CA ILE A 159 -20.32 -21.81 2.00
C ILE A 159 -20.45 -20.88 3.20
N ASN A 160 -19.89 -21.33 4.32
CA ASN A 160 -19.63 -20.52 5.49
C ASN A 160 -18.36 -19.69 5.28
N SER A 161 -18.45 -18.37 5.47
CA SER A 161 -17.29 -17.47 5.44
C SER A 161 -16.45 -17.48 6.72
N GLY A 162 -17.00 -18.00 7.83
CA GLY A 162 -16.47 -17.85 9.18
C GLY A 162 -16.80 -16.51 9.85
N ILE A 163 -17.43 -15.58 9.14
CA ILE A 163 -17.83 -14.27 9.67
C ILE A 163 -19.28 -14.35 10.15
N MET A 164 -19.52 -14.01 11.42
CA MET A 164 -20.84 -14.08 12.03
C MET A 164 -21.02 -13.05 13.13
N ALA A 165 -22.25 -12.55 13.26
CA ALA A 165 -22.69 -11.65 14.31
C ALA A 165 -23.63 -12.39 15.26
N LEU A 166 -23.29 -12.45 16.56
CA LEU A 166 -23.99 -13.24 17.55
C LEU A 166 -24.38 -12.40 18.78
N PRO A 167 -25.51 -12.67 19.42
CA PRO A 167 -25.85 -12.06 20.69
C PRO A 167 -24.88 -12.51 21.79
N ALA A 168 -24.26 -11.56 22.47
CA ALA A 168 -23.12 -11.81 23.37
C ALA A 168 -23.44 -12.80 24.49
N HIS A 169 -24.59 -12.63 25.15
CA HIS A 169 -24.99 -13.48 26.27
C HIS A 169 -25.22 -14.94 25.87
N ARG A 170 -25.71 -15.18 24.64
CA ARG A 170 -25.90 -16.52 24.10
C ARG A 170 -24.60 -17.14 23.64
N LEU A 171 -23.74 -16.35 22.99
CA LEU A 171 -22.41 -16.80 22.55
C LEU A 171 -21.62 -17.38 23.73
N LYS A 172 -21.57 -16.68 24.89
CA LYS A 172 -20.90 -17.21 26.10
C LYS A 172 -21.42 -18.60 26.51
N ALA A 173 -22.74 -18.79 26.49
CA ALA A 173 -23.35 -20.06 26.84
C ALA A 173 -23.01 -21.16 25.83
N TRP A 174 -23.04 -20.87 24.55
CA TRP A 174 -22.70 -21.84 23.49
C TRP A 174 -21.22 -22.21 23.50
N LEU A 175 -20.33 -21.26 23.69
CA LEU A 175 -18.88 -21.53 23.78
C LEU A 175 -18.52 -22.53 24.89
N ASN A 176 -19.26 -22.51 26.02
CA ASN A 176 -19.06 -23.46 27.12
C ASN A 176 -19.60 -24.86 26.82
N ARG A 177 -20.41 -25.03 25.78
CA ARG A 177 -21.01 -26.30 25.34
C ARG A 177 -20.27 -26.94 24.17
N LEU A 178 -19.30 -26.23 23.57
CA LEU A 178 -18.49 -26.76 22.45
C LEU A 178 -17.73 -28.00 22.93
N ASP A 179 -17.70 -29.02 22.08
CA ASP A 179 -16.85 -30.20 22.22
C ASP A 179 -15.93 -30.35 21.02
N ASN A 180 -15.12 -31.40 21.01
CA ASN A 180 -14.18 -31.70 19.93
C ASN A 180 -14.38 -33.12 19.33
N ASP A 181 -15.59 -33.66 19.48
CA ASP A 181 -15.97 -34.97 18.90
C ASP A 181 -16.31 -34.85 17.42
N ASN A 182 -15.26 -34.62 16.60
CA ASN A 182 -15.36 -34.44 15.15
C ASN A 182 -14.10 -34.97 14.43
N ALA A 183 -14.10 -34.96 13.10
CA ALA A 183 -13.04 -35.54 12.27
C ALA A 183 -11.65 -34.93 12.50
N GLN A 184 -11.53 -33.74 13.07
CA GLN A 184 -10.27 -33.06 13.34
C GLN A 184 -9.87 -33.06 14.82
N GLY A 185 -10.77 -33.41 15.73
CA GLY A 185 -10.56 -33.31 17.19
C GLY A 185 -10.43 -31.85 17.64
N GLU A 186 -11.07 -30.90 16.94
CA GLU A 186 -10.99 -29.47 17.20
C GLU A 186 -12.34 -28.91 17.69
N TYR A 187 -12.30 -27.84 18.47
CA TYR A 187 -13.51 -27.11 18.84
C TYR A 187 -13.96 -26.24 17.66
N TYR A 188 -15.02 -26.65 16.97
CA TYR A 188 -15.54 -25.92 15.83
C TYR A 188 -16.47 -24.77 16.27
N LEU A 189 -16.15 -23.55 15.87
CA LEU A 189 -17.05 -22.41 16.08
C LEU A 189 -18.39 -22.61 15.33
N THR A 190 -18.37 -23.33 14.23
CA THR A 190 -19.53 -23.60 13.38
C THR A 190 -20.62 -24.41 14.09
N ASP A 191 -20.29 -25.18 15.15
CA ASP A 191 -21.26 -25.92 15.96
C ASP A 191 -22.19 -24.99 16.73
N VAL A 192 -21.79 -23.76 17.02
CA VAL A 192 -22.64 -22.72 17.62
C VAL A 192 -23.94 -22.50 16.84
N ILE A 193 -23.88 -22.66 15.49
CA ILE A 193 -25.06 -22.49 14.63
C ILE A 193 -26.12 -23.59 14.89
N ALA A 194 -25.69 -24.85 14.98
CA ALA A 194 -26.60 -25.96 15.31
C ALA A 194 -27.18 -25.82 16.74
N MET A 195 -26.34 -25.39 17.70
CA MET A 195 -26.79 -25.09 19.06
C MET A 195 -27.83 -23.96 19.10
N ALA A 196 -27.61 -22.89 18.33
CA ALA A 196 -28.55 -21.78 18.23
C ALA A 196 -29.91 -22.23 17.67
N VAL A 197 -29.89 -23.02 16.60
CA VAL A 197 -31.13 -23.60 16.02
C VAL A 197 -31.86 -24.48 17.04
N ALA A 198 -31.17 -25.34 17.81
CA ALA A 198 -31.73 -26.15 18.87
C ALA A 198 -32.32 -25.29 19.99
N ASP A 199 -31.70 -24.16 20.33
CA ASP A 199 -32.19 -23.20 21.32
C ASP A 199 -33.24 -22.22 20.72
N GLN A 200 -33.80 -22.51 19.55
CA GLN A 200 -34.84 -21.74 18.85
C GLN A 200 -34.40 -20.29 18.48
N VAL A 201 -33.10 -20.05 18.29
CA VAL A 201 -32.57 -18.79 17.78
C VAL A 201 -32.50 -18.87 16.27
N ALA A 202 -33.11 -17.93 15.59
CA ALA A 202 -33.05 -17.86 14.10
C ALA A 202 -31.65 -17.56 13.58
N VAL A 203 -31.30 -18.13 12.43
CA VAL A 203 -30.05 -17.81 11.74
C VAL A 203 -30.39 -17.16 10.40
N GLN A 204 -30.09 -15.88 10.28
CA GLN A 204 -30.26 -15.10 9.07
C GLN A 204 -28.95 -15.06 8.29
N ALA A 205 -28.93 -15.77 7.17
CA ALA A 205 -27.78 -15.71 6.27
C ALA A 205 -27.86 -14.45 5.36
N HIS A 206 -26.77 -13.70 5.31
CA HIS A 206 -26.50 -12.74 4.27
C HIS A 206 -25.60 -13.42 3.24
N CYS A 207 -26.18 -13.85 2.10
CA CYS A 207 -25.46 -14.62 1.10
C CYS A 207 -24.92 -13.72 -0.01
N LEU A 208 -23.59 -13.66 -0.13
CA LEU A 208 -22.94 -12.95 -1.24
C LEU A 208 -23.08 -13.76 -2.54
N PRO A 209 -23.48 -13.10 -3.63
CA PRO A 209 -23.52 -13.73 -4.95
C PRO A 209 -22.10 -14.05 -5.45
N VAL A 210 -21.98 -14.95 -6.41
CA VAL A 210 -20.68 -15.44 -6.94
C VAL A 210 -19.72 -14.30 -7.31
N HIS A 211 -20.22 -13.22 -7.92
CA HIS A 211 -19.37 -12.09 -8.33
C HIS A 211 -18.81 -11.25 -7.17
N GLN A 212 -19.35 -11.40 -5.95
CA GLN A 212 -18.87 -10.74 -4.72
C GLN A 212 -18.19 -11.73 -3.76
N SER A 213 -18.15 -13.01 -4.08
CA SER A 213 -17.58 -14.05 -3.20
C SER A 213 -16.10 -13.86 -2.86
N TRP A 214 -15.39 -13.06 -3.64
CA TRP A 214 -14.00 -12.66 -3.37
C TRP A 214 -13.83 -11.97 -2.01
N GLN A 215 -14.88 -11.33 -1.47
CA GLN A 215 -14.84 -10.68 -0.15
C GLN A 215 -14.53 -11.66 0.99
N VAL A 216 -14.96 -12.91 0.86
CA VAL A 216 -14.82 -13.94 1.90
C VAL A 216 -13.72 -14.95 1.59
N GLY A 217 -12.88 -14.67 0.61
CA GLY A 217 -11.76 -15.52 0.25
C GLY A 217 -10.68 -15.58 1.34
N GLY A 218 -10.55 -16.72 2.01
CA GLY A 218 -9.49 -16.98 3.00
C GLY A 218 -8.13 -17.21 2.32
N ILE A 219 -7.09 -16.51 2.77
CA ILE A 219 -5.75 -16.56 2.17
C ILE A 219 -4.84 -17.50 2.94
N ASN A 220 -4.56 -18.67 2.38
CA ASN A 220 -3.75 -19.73 2.99
C ASN A 220 -2.46 -20.07 2.22
N SER A 221 -2.34 -19.62 0.98
CA SER A 221 -1.21 -19.90 0.10
C SER A 221 -0.70 -18.63 -0.60
N PRO A 222 0.55 -18.63 -1.12
CA PRO A 222 1.05 -17.53 -1.94
C PRO A 222 0.23 -17.31 -3.22
N ALA A 223 -0.36 -18.37 -3.79
CA ALA A 223 -1.23 -18.25 -4.96
C ALA A 223 -2.49 -17.47 -4.62
N GLN A 224 -3.19 -17.82 -3.52
CA GLN A 224 -4.36 -17.08 -3.04
C GLN A 224 -4.02 -15.64 -2.67
N LEU A 225 -2.83 -15.39 -2.11
CA LEU A 225 -2.39 -14.03 -1.83
C LEU A 225 -2.22 -13.22 -3.14
N ALA A 226 -1.64 -13.82 -4.17
CA ALA A 226 -1.48 -13.17 -5.47
C ALA A 226 -2.83 -12.87 -6.16
N GLU A 227 -3.81 -13.77 -6.04
CA GLU A 227 -5.17 -13.55 -6.52
C GLU A 227 -5.86 -12.40 -5.76
N ALA A 228 -5.76 -12.41 -4.43
CA ALA A 228 -6.28 -11.33 -3.59
C ALA A 228 -5.62 -9.97 -3.90
N GLU A 229 -4.28 -9.96 -4.16
CA GLU A 229 -3.56 -8.76 -4.61
C GLU A 229 -4.14 -8.24 -5.93
N ARG A 230 -4.31 -9.11 -6.95
CA ARG A 230 -4.90 -8.69 -8.23
C ARG A 230 -6.32 -8.17 -8.07
N ARG A 231 -7.11 -8.79 -7.20
CA ARG A 231 -8.47 -8.31 -6.91
C ARG A 231 -8.45 -6.95 -6.20
N TYR A 232 -7.60 -6.79 -5.20
CA TYR A 232 -7.44 -5.51 -4.49
C TYR A 232 -7.05 -4.40 -5.46
N GLN A 233 -6.03 -4.61 -6.29
CA GLN A 233 -5.57 -3.62 -7.26
C GLN A 233 -6.64 -3.30 -8.31
N ARG A 234 -7.42 -4.29 -8.71
CA ARG A 234 -8.55 -4.06 -9.61
C ARG A 234 -9.60 -3.14 -9.01
N LEU A 235 -9.93 -3.31 -7.73
CA LEU A 235 -10.86 -2.41 -7.02
C LEU A 235 -10.33 -0.98 -6.95
N GLN A 236 -9.02 -0.81 -6.70
CA GLN A 236 -8.40 0.51 -6.70
C GLN A 236 -8.43 1.17 -8.10
N ALA A 237 -8.20 0.39 -9.16
CA ALA A 237 -8.28 0.86 -10.53
C ALA A 237 -9.72 1.26 -10.93
N GLU A 238 -10.72 0.46 -10.54
CA GLU A 238 -12.14 0.76 -10.75
C GLU A 238 -12.53 2.06 -10.06
N ALA A 239 -12.16 2.22 -8.78
CA ALA A 239 -12.42 3.46 -8.03
C ALA A 239 -11.75 4.70 -8.66
N ALA A 240 -10.52 4.57 -9.17
CA ALA A 240 -9.85 5.66 -9.88
C ALA A 240 -10.56 6.04 -11.18
N MET A 241 -11.01 5.05 -11.96
CA MET A 241 -11.78 5.29 -13.19
C MET A 241 -13.15 5.91 -12.91
N ASP A 242 -13.83 5.46 -11.87
CA ASP A 242 -15.12 6.03 -11.44
C ASP A 242 -14.95 7.49 -10.98
N ALA A 243 -13.79 7.85 -10.45
CA ALA A 243 -13.40 9.22 -10.12
C ALA A 243 -12.95 10.04 -11.36
N GLY A 244 -12.96 9.48 -12.57
CA GLY A 244 -12.67 10.18 -13.82
C GLY A 244 -11.23 10.03 -14.34
N VAL A 245 -10.39 9.20 -13.72
CA VAL A 245 -9.02 8.95 -14.20
C VAL A 245 -9.04 8.04 -15.43
N ARG A 246 -8.34 8.43 -16.48
CA ARG A 246 -8.14 7.57 -17.65
C ARG A 246 -6.97 6.61 -17.43
N LEU A 247 -7.27 5.33 -17.20
CA LEU A 247 -6.26 4.26 -17.13
C LEU A 247 -6.16 3.56 -18.50
N VAL A 248 -4.95 3.48 -19.07
CA VAL A 248 -4.72 2.77 -20.34
C VAL A 248 -4.87 1.25 -20.17
N ASP A 249 -4.38 0.71 -19.04
CA ASP A 249 -4.55 -0.70 -18.68
C ASP A 249 -4.80 -0.86 -17.17
N PRO A 250 -6.07 -0.97 -16.75
CA PRO A 250 -6.42 -1.14 -15.34
C PRO A 250 -5.85 -2.40 -14.70
N ALA A 251 -5.50 -3.44 -15.48
CA ALA A 251 -4.92 -4.67 -14.96
C ALA A 251 -3.46 -4.50 -14.53
N ARG A 252 -2.79 -3.46 -14.99
CA ARG A 252 -1.39 -3.12 -14.68
C ARG A 252 -1.25 -1.80 -13.92
N PHE A 253 -2.28 -1.41 -13.20
CA PHE A 253 -2.29 -0.31 -12.25
C PHE A 253 -2.07 -0.85 -10.85
N GLU A 254 -1.28 -0.17 -10.02
CA GLU A 254 -1.10 -0.54 -8.62
C GLU A 254 -1.12 0.69 -7.71
N LEU A 255 -1.93 0.60 -6.64
CA LEU A 255 -1.94 1.54 -5.52
C LEU A 255 -1.59 0.80 -4.23
N ARG A 256 -0.49 1.21 -3.61
CA ARG A 256 0.08 0.58 -2.42
C ARG A 256 0.07 1.52 -1.23
N ALA A 257 0.07 0.96 -0.03
CA ALA A 257 0.40 1.72 1.18
C ALA A 257 1.83 2.28 1.09
N ALA A 258 2.10 3.37 1.78
CA ALA A 258 3.48 3.84 1.97
C ALA A 258 4.30 2.77 2.73
N PRO A 259 5.60 2.64 2.48
CA PRO A 259 6.45 1.71 3.20
C PRO A 259 6.33 1.88 4.72
N GLY A 260 6.00 0.79 5.43
CA GLY A 260 5.80 0.79 6.89
C GLY A 260 4.45 1.34 7.37
N SER A 261 3.57 1.81 6.48
CA SER A 261 2.22 2.24 6.82
C SER A 261 1.26 1.06 6.94
N ALA A 262 0.33 1.15 7.90
CA ALA A 262 -0.82 0.25 8.00
C ALA A 262 -2.07 0.84 7.34
N LEU A 263 -2.08 2.14 7.01
CA LEU A 263 -3.16 2.79 6.26
C LEU A 263 -3.04 2.49 4.76
N PRO A 264 -4.16 2.48 4.02
CA PRO A 264 -4.12 2.34 2.57
C PRO A 264 -3.38 3.50 1.92
N GLY A 265 -2.83 3.28 0.73
CA GLY A 265 -2.40 4.38 -0.12
C GLY A 265 -3.61 5.17 -0.64
N ALA A 266 -3.40 6.44 -0.94
CA ALA A 266 -4.41 7.31 -1.51
C ALA A 266 -3.89 7.94 -2.81
N LEU A 267 -4.66 7.80 -3.89
CA LEU A 267 -4.43 8.50 -5.15
C LEU A 267 -5.58 9.48 -5.37
N THR A 268 -5.27 10.77 -5.36
CA THR A 268 -6.23 11.84 -5.64
C THR A 268 -5.86 12.49 -6.97
N CYS A 269 -6.73 12.40 -7.94
CA CYS A 269 -6.56 13.01 -9.25
C CYS A 269 -7.63 14.08 -9.48
N GLU A 270 -7.25 15.18 -10.09
CA GLU A 270 -8.18 16.15 -10.65
C GLU A 270 -8.68 15.69 -12.04
N SER A 271 -9.37 16.58 -12.78
CA SER A 271 -9.92 16.23 -14.11
C SER A 271 -8.84 15.97 -15.15
N ASP A 272 -9.19 15.16 -16.15
CA ASP A 272 -8.38 14.92 -17.36
C ASP A 272 -6.99 14.31 -17.09
N VAL A 273 -6.82 13.57 -15.99
CA VAL A 273 -5.60 12.84 -15.70
C VAL A 273 -5.55 11.53 -16.47
N GLU A 274 -4.43 11.29 -17.17
CA GLU A 274 -4.15 10.06 -17.90
C GLU A 274 -2.97 9.31 -17.28
N ILE A 275 -3.16 7.99 -17.02
CA ILE A 275 -2.13 7.10 -16.45
C ILE A 275 -1.91 5.92 -17.39
N ASP A 276 -0.68 5.75 -17.84
CA ASP A 276 -0.26 4.68 -18.74
C ASP A 276 0.00 3.36 -17.99
N ILE A 277 0.37 2.33 -18.72
CA ILE A 277 0.50 0.96 -18.20
C ILE A 277 1.63 0.82 -17.15
N GLY A 278 1.43 -0.09 -16.20
CA GLY A 278 2.47 -0.51 -15.27
C GLY A 278 2.90 0.53 -14.25
N CYS A 279 2.10 1.57 -14.04
CA CYS A 279 2.37 2.58 -13.04
C CYS A 279 2.07 2.07 -11.64
N ILE A 280 2.96 2.40 -10.69
CA ILE A 280 2.84 2.07 -9.27
C ILE A 280 2.78 3.37 -8.48
N PHE A 281 1.71 3.52 -7.70
CA PHE A 281 1.56 4.61 -6.74
C PHE A 281 1.67 4.06 -5.32
N ALA A 282 2.29 4.81 -4.40
CA ALA A 282 2.42 4.38 -3.01
C ALA A 282 2.27 5.54 -2.02
N GLY A 283 1.55 5.29 -0.91
CA GLY A 283 1.22 6.33 0.06
C GLY A 283 0.30 7.38 -0.54
N ASP A 284 0.45 8.64 -0.13
CA ASP A 284 -0.39 9.73 -0.58
C ASP A 284 0.19 10.38 -1.83
N VAL A 285 -0.56 10.30 -2.94
CA VAL A 285 -0.19 10.90 -4.22
C VAL A 285 -1.33 11.77 -4.72
N ARG A 286 -1.02 13.01 -5.08
CA ARG A 286 -1.95 13.95 -5.71
C ARG A 286 -1.47 14.30 -7.11
N ILE A 287 -2.41 14.42 -8.05
CA ILE A 287 -2.12 14.73 -9.45
C ILE A 287 -3.13 15.77 -9.94
N GLY A 288 -2.63 16.94 -10.30
CA GLY A 288 -3.42 18.04 -10.84
C GLY A 288 -3.95 17.78 -12.25
N SER A 289 -4.93 18.59 -12.64
CA SER A 289 -5.68 18.46 -13.90
C SER A 289 -4.79 18.46 -15.15
N GLY A 290 -5.22 17.73 -16.18
CA GLY A 290 -4.52 17.66 -17.46
C GLY A 290 -3.19 16.91 -17.47
N SER A 291 -2.75 16.38 -16.34
CA SER A 291 -1.45 15.72 -16.18
C SER A 291 -1.42 14.32 -16.78
N ARG A 292 -0.26 13.91 -17.29
CA ARG A 292 -0.03 12.62 -17.93
C ARG A 292 1.12 11.88 -17.26
N ILE A 293 0.85 10.64 -16.86
CA ILE A 293 1.83 9.73 -16.24
C ILE A 293 2.17 8.63 -17.24
N GLY A 294 3.39 8.64 -17.74
CA GLY A 294 3.89 7.67 -18.70
C GLY A 294 4.13 6.28 -18.11
N ALA A 295 4.29 5.31 -18.99
CA ALA A 295 4.39 3.90 -18.62
C ALA A 295 5.51 3.58 -17.62
N TYR A 296 5.24 2.64 -16.71
CA TYR A 296 6.20 2.11 -15.73
C TYR A 296 6.80 3.17 -14.80
N CYS A 297 6.08 4.23 -14.52
CA CYS A 297 6.47 5.18 -13.48
C CYS A 297 6.17 4.63 -12.09
N HIS A 298 7.04 4.94 -11.13
CA HIS A 298 6.81 4.71 -9.71
C HIS A 298 6.75 6.06 -9.00
N ILE A 299 5.61 6.35 -8.36
CA ILE A 299 5.37 7.63 -7.71
C ILE A 299 4.88 7.39 -6.28
N SER A 300 5.61 7.91 -5.30
CA SER A 300 5.21 7.78 -3.90
C SER A 300 5.36 9.11 -3.15
N GLN A 301 4.43 9.37 -2.23
CA GLN A 301 4.43 10.56 -1.35
C GLN A 301 4.74 11.83 -2.14
N ALA A 302 3.91 12.14 -3.15
CA ALA A 302 4.16 13.21 -4.11
C ALA A 302 2.90 14.03 -4.39
N ASP A 303 3.11 15.34 -4.61
CA ASP A 303 2.09 16.29 -5.04
C ASP A 303 2.51 16.88 -6.38
N LEU A 304 1.79 16.56 -7.45
CA LEU A 304 2.03 17.03 -8.81
C LEU A 304 0.94 18.03 -9.18
N GLY A 305 1.35 19.21 -9.64
CA GLY A 305 0.44 20.25 -10.13
C GLY A 305 -0.25 19.88 -11.45
N ALA A 306 -0.96 20.84 -12.00
CA ALA A 306 -1.68 20.69 -13.26
C ALA A 306 -0.72 20.65 -14.47
N ASP A 307 -1.19 20.03 -15.57
CA ASP A 307 -0.48 19.97 -16.87
C ASP A 307 0.95 19.39 -16.79
N CYS A 308 1.21 18.55 -15.78
CA CYS A 308 2.50 17.87 -15.64
C CYS A 308 2.63 16.70 -16.61
N GLU A 309 3.82 16.54 -17.20
CA GLU A 309 4.17 15.38 -18.02
C GLU A 309 5.27 14.56 -17.34
N VAL A 310 4.93 13.39 -16.79
CA VAL A 310 5.90 12.43 -16.25
C VAL A 310 6.15 11.36 -17.29
N LEU A 311 7.33 11.38 -17.89
CA LEU A 311 7.72 10.46 -18.96
C LEU A 311 8.09 9.06 -18.43
N PRO A 312 8.04 8.03 -19.29
CA PRO A 312 8.20 6.63 -18.85
C PRO A 312 9.44 6.34 -18.01
N TYR A 313 9.31 5.35 -17.11
CA TYR A 313 10.40 4.88 -16.25
C TYR A 313 10.95 5.92 -15.27
N SER A 314 10.18 6.96 -14.97
CA SER A 314 10.57 7.93 -13.95
C SER A 314 10.23 7.41 -12.55
N HIS A 315 11.11 7.72 -11.58
CA HIS A 315 10.96 7.32 -10.20
C HIS A 315 10.87 8.56 -9.30
N ILE A 316 9.71 8.78 -8.70
CA ILE A 316 9.43 9.88 -7.77
C ILE A 316 9.13 9.27 -6.42
N ASP A 317 10.01 9.52 -5.44
CA ASP A 317 9.88 8.96 -4.10
C ASP A 317 10.08 10.04 -3.05
N GLY A 318 8.99 10.44 -2.40
CA GLY A 318 8.98 11.51 -1.40
C GLY A 318 9.33 11.08 0.01
N GLU A 319 9.21 9.80 0.34
CA GLU A 319 9.33 9.33 1.73
C GLU A 319 8.55 10.25 2.71
N ALA A 320 9.10 10.56 3.89
CA ALA A 320 8.47 11.46 4.87
C ALA A 320 8.55 12.95 4.48
N ALA A 321 9.54 13.36 3.66
CA ALA A 321 9.72 14.76 3.28
C ALA A 321 8.85 15.22 2.11
N GLY A 322 8.28 14.25 1.38
CA GLY A 322 7.48 14.48 0.19
C GLY A 322 8.29 14.99 -1.02
N VAL A 323 7.65 14.92 -2.18
CA VAL A 323 8.06 15.60 -3.43
C VAL A 323 6.93 16.53 -3.85
N VAL A 324 7.28 17.75 -4.25
CA VAL A 324 6.32 18.72 -4.78
C VAL A 324 6.74 19.16 -6.15
N VAL A 325 5.81 19.12 -7.11
CA VAL A 325 6.03 19.48 -8.50
C VAL A 325 4.99 20.51 -8.92
N GLY A 326 5.43 21.67 -9.37
CA GLY A 326 4.59 22.75 -9.85
C GLY A 326 3.98 22.46 -11.23
N ASN A 327 3.04 23.31 -11.63
CA ASN A 327 2.31 23.17 -12.89
C ASN A 327 3.21 23.20 -14.11
N GLY A 328 2.83 22.49 -15.16
CA GLY A 328 3.53 22.49 -16.44
C GLY A 328 4.92 21.82 -16.43
N ALA A 329 5.28 21.17 -15.33
CA ALA A 329 6.59 20.54 -15.22
C ALA A 329 6.69 19.29 -16.10
N ARG A 330 7.89 19.06 -16.64
CA ARG A 330 8.21 17.88 -17.45
C ARG A 330 9.31 17.06 -16.81
N ILE A 331 9.05 15.79 -16.52
CA ILE A 331 9.95 14.91 -15.75
C ILE A 331 10.24 13.64 -16.54
N GLY A 332 11.51 13.32 -16.75
CA GLY A 332 11.95 12.07 -17.37
C GLY A 332 12.31 12.19 -18.85
N PRO A 333 12.41 11.05 -19.57
CA PRO A 333 12.28 9.68 -19.01
C PRO A 333 13.48 9.30 -18.13
N PHE A 334 13.34 8.25 -17.31
CA PHE A 334 14.40 7.76 -16.41
C PHE A 334 14.92 8.84 -15.44
N ALA A 335 14.07 9.77 -15.02
CA ALA A 335 14.41 10.75 -14.00
C ALA A 335 14.15 10.19 -12.59
N ARG A 336 14.88 10.70 -11.61
CA ARG A 336 14.70 10.34 -10.22
C ARG A 336 14.50 11.58 -9.35
N LEU A 337 13.30 11.75 -8.80
CA LEU A 337 13.04 12.74 -7.75
C LEU A 337 13.03 12.04 -6.40
N ARG A 338 13.80 12.58 -5.46
CA ARG A 338 13.99 12.00 -4.13
C ARG A 338 13.42 12.92 -3.04
N PRO A 339 13.36 12.44 -1.78
CA PRO A 339 12.80 13.19 -0.67
C PRO A 339 13.30 14.64 -0.61
N GLY A 340 12.34 15.56 -0.45
CA GLY A 340 12.60 17.00 -0.37
C GLY A 340 12.87 17.70 -1.72
N ALA A 341 12.68 17.02 -2.84
CA ALA A 341 12.69 17.70 -4.15
C ALA A 341 11.45 18.58 -4.30
N ARG A 342 11.65 19.86 -4.62
CA ARG A 342 10.59 20.85 -4.86
C ARG A 342 10.84 21.57 -6.17
N LEU A 343 9.99 21.31 -7.15
CA LEU A 343 10.06 21.90 -8.48
C LEU A 343 8.95 22.94 -8.60
N ALA A 344 9.28 24.15 -8.99
CA ALA A 344 8.31 25.18 -9.32
C ALA A 344 7.68 24.94 -10.70
N GLU A 345 6.90 25.91 -11.20
CA GLU A 345 6.25 25.86 -12.50
C GLU A 345 7.25 25.75 -13.66
N ASP A 346 6.86 25.04 -14.72
CA ASP A 346 7.60 24.91 -15.97
C ASP A 346 9.03 24.35 -15.83
N VAL A 347 9.32 23.66 -14.72
CA VAL A 347 10.63 23.01 -14.51
C VAL A 347 10.77 21.80 -15.41
N HIS A 348 11.95 21.64 -16.01
CA HIS A 348 12.24 20.50 -16.87
C HIS A 348 13.39 19.65 -16.32
N ILE A 349 13.08 18.42 -15.93
CA ILE A 349 14.03 17.40 -15.47
C ILE A 349 14.06 16.29 -16.51
N GLY A 350 15.18 16.15 -17.21
CA GLY A 350 15.32 15.19 -18.30
C GLY A 350 15.90 13.83 -17.87
N ASN A 351 16.41 13.08 -18.83
CA ASN A 351 16.80 11.69 -18.63
C ASN A 351 18.06 11.53 -17.77
N PHE A 352 18.02 10.55 -16.87
CA PHE A 352 19.11 10.23 -15.94
C PHE A 352 19.51 11.41 -15.04
N VAL A 353 18.56 12.27 -14.70
CA VAL A 353 18.75 13.35 -13.75
C VAL A 353 18.19 12.94 -12.40
N GLU A 354 18.99 13.14 -11.36
CA GLU A 354 18.56 12.91 -9.96
C GLU A 354 18.48 14.24 -9.22
N VAL A 355 17.35 14.48 -8.55
CA VAL A 355 17.12 15.66 -7.68
C VAL A 355 16.82 15.19 -6.28
N LYS A 356 17.56 15.67 -5.27
CA LYS A 356 17.39 15.33 -3.86
C LYS A 356 17.48 16.56 -2.97
N ASN A 357 16.50 16.76 -2.07
CA ASN A 357 16.52 17.86 -1.09
C ASN A 357 16.91 19.20 -1.70
N SER A 358 16.30 19.52 -2.86
CA SER A 358 16.66 20.67 -3.68
C SER A 358 15.42 21.41 -4.16
N THR A 359 15.54 22.73 -4.31
CA THR A 359 14.50 23.58 -4.86
C THR A 359 14.93 24.08 -6.23
N LEU A 360 14.06 23.92 -7.23
CA LEU A 360 14.26 24.47 -8.57
C LEU A 360 13.15 25.50 -8.82
N ALA A 361 13.52 26.73 -9.11
CA ALA A 361 12.59 27.80 -9.39
C ALA A 361 12.04 27.70 -10.82
N ARG A 362 11.07 28.54 -11.14
CA ARG A 362 10.32 28.55 -12.39
C ARG A 362 11.22 28.49 -13.63
N GLY A 363 10.89 27.57 -14.54
CA GLY A 363 11.57 27.42 -15.82
C GLY A 363 13.03 26.94 -15.76
N ALA A 364 13.52 26.50 -14.59
CA ALA A 364 14.84 25.89 -14.48
C ALA A 364 14.88 24.54 -15.21
N LYS A 365 16.01 24.22 -15.83
CA LYS A 365 16.19 23.03 -16.67
C LYS A 365 17.44 22.26 -16.30
N ALA A 366 17.29 20.95 -16.09
CA ALA A 366 18.37 19.98 -15.97
C ALA A 366 18.02 18.76 -16.84
N ASN A 367 18.52 18.72 -18.07
CA ASN A 367 17.95 17.84 -19.07
C ASN A 367 18.65 16.49 -19.22
N HIS A 368 19.91 16.34 -18.77
CA HIS A 368 20.70 15.14 -19.06
C HIS A 368 21.73 14.83 -17.97
N LEU A 369 21.74 13.56 -17.48
CA LEU A 369 22.88 12.97 -16.76
C LEU A 369 23.37 13.83 -15.57
N ALA A 370 22.50 14.45 -14.80
CA ALA A 370 22.88 15.43 -13.80
C ALA A 370 22.49 15.00 -12.38
N TYR A 371 23.22 15.52 -11.39
CA TYR A 371 22.87 15.37 -9.98
C TYR A 371 22.72 16.74 -9.29
N LEU A 372 21.56 16.97 -8.70
CA LEU A 372 21.26 18.15 -7.90
C LEU A 372 20.89 17.70 -6.48
N GLY A 373 21.85 17.80 -5.57
CA GLY A 373 21.65 17.48 -4.14
C GLY A 373 21.92 18.68 -3.26
N ASP A 374 21.03 18.93 -2.31
CA ASP A 374 21.10 20.03 -1.34
C ASP A 374 21.31 21.41 -2.04
N ALA A 375 20.59 21.64 -3.14
CA ALA A 375 20.76 22.82 -3.99
C ALA A 375 19.54 23.76 -3.97
N ALA A 376 19.78 25.05 -4.12
CA ALA A 376 18.77 26.05 -4.47
C ALA A 376 19.09 26.59 -5.87
N VAL A 377 18.21 26.31 -6.82
CA VAL A 377 18.38 26.66 -8.24
C VAL A 377 17.35 27.72 -8.60
N GLY A 378 17.83 28.86 -9.05
CA GLY A 378 17.04 30.04 -9.43
C GLY A 378 16.26 29.84 -10.72
N GLU A 379 15.47 30.88 -11.07
CA GLU A 379 14.64 30.88 -12.27
C GLU A 379 15.49 30.78 -13.56
N ARG A 380 14.96 30.07 -14.55
CA ARG A 380 15.50 29.96 -15.90
C ARG A 380 16.96 29.48 -15.97
N VAL A 381 17.47 28.90 -14.90
CA VAL A 381 18.78 28.24 -14.88
C VAL A 381 18.82 27.12 -15.90
N ASN A 382 19.91 27.09 -16.70
CA ASN A 382 20.22 25.95 -17.54
C ASN A 382 21.36 25.13 -16.92
N TYR A 383 21.03 23.96 -16.35
CA TYR A 383 21.97 23.06 -15.72
C TYR A 383 22.50 22.04 -16.72
N GLY A 384 23.78 22.14 -17.06
CA GLY A 384 24.41 21.39 -18.16
C GLY A 384 24.50 19.89 -17.93
N ALA A 385 24.56 19.15 -19.02
CA ALA A 385 24.66 17.68 -18.98
C ALA A 385 25.92 17.22 -18.23
N GLY A 386 25.77 16.22 -17.37
CA GLY A 386 26.85 15.68 -16.55
C GLY A 386 27.32 16.59 -15.41
N ALA A 387 26.65 17.71 -15.17
CA ALA A 387 27.01 18.58 -14.06
C ALA A 387 26.48 18.01 -12.73
N ILE A 388 27.26 18.19 -11.66
CA ILE A 388 26.92 17.67 -10.32
C ILE A 388 27.20 18.71 -9.23
N THR A 389 26.31 18.73 -8.22
CA THR A 389 26.58 19.39 -6.93
C THR A 389 27.30 18.40 -6.02
N ALA A 390 28.59 18.65 -5.72
CA ALA A 390 29.33 17.86 -4.75
C ALA A 390 29.03 18.39 -3.35
N ASN A 391 27.95 17.89 -2.76
CA ASN A 391 27.33 18.41 -1.54
C ASN A 391 27.78 17.74 -0.23
N TYR A 392 28.70 16.76 -0.28
CA TYR A 392 29.13 15.99 0.89
C TYR A 392 30.67 15.99 1.00
N ASP A 393 31.17 16.38 2.16
CA ASP A 393 32.61 16.50 2.46
C ASP A 393 33.23 15.27 3.14
N GLY A 394 32.43 14.20 3.32
CA GLY A 394 32.82 13.01 4.06
C GLY A 394 32.21 12.94 5.46
N ALA A 395 31.70 14.05 5.99
CA ALA A 395 31.06 14.14 7.30
C ALA A 395 29.75 14.94 7.27
N ASN A 396 29.74 16.09 6.58
CA ASN A 396 28.62 17.02 6.55
C ASN A 396 28.12 17.25 5.13
N LYS A 397 26.86 17.71 5.05
CA LYS A 397 26.27 18.18 3.79
C LYS A 397 26.29 19.70 3.73
N HIS A 398 26.60 20.21 2.54
CA HIS A 398 26.68 21.63 2.27
C HIS A 398 25.78 22.01 1.11
N ARG A 399 25.35 23.26 1.07
CA ARG A 399 24.38 23.74 0.09
C ARG A 399 25.08 24.45 -1.09
N THR A 400 24.58 24.19 -2.31
CA THR A 400 24.91 24.96 -3.49
C THR A 400 23.76 25.92 -3.80
N ILE A 401 24.07 27.20 -4.03
CA ILE A 401 23.11 28.24 -4.44
C ILE A 401 23.44 28.64 -5.87
N ILE A 402 22.48 28.52 -6.76
CA ILE A 402 22.58 28.95 -8.17
C ILE A 402 21.47 29.97 -8.39
N GLU A 403 21.85 31.23 -8.58
CA GLU A 403 20.88 32.32 -8.77
C GLU A 403 20.22 32.28 -10.17
N ALA A 404 19.33 33.22 -10.46
CA ALA A 404 18.57 33.25 -11.71
C ALA A 404 19.43 33.41 -12.94
N ASP A 405 18.95 32.91 -14.10
CA ASP A 405 19.55 33.06 -15.42
C ASP A 405 20.99 32.54 -15.54
N VAL A 406 21.42 31.64 -14.67
CA VAL A 406 22.75 31.02 -14.70
C VAL A 406 22.82 29.91 -15.74
N HIS A 407 23.95 29.83 -16.44
CA HIS A 407 24.29 28.72 -17.34
C HIS A 407 25.43 27.89 -16.75
N ILE A 408 25.17 26.64 -16.37
CA ILE A 408 26.18 25.67 -15.93
C ILE A 408 26.60 24.85 -17.13
N GLY A 409 27.88 24.90 -17.49
CA GLY A 409 28.44 24.11 -18.59
C GLY A 409 28.46 22.61 -18.29
N SER A 410 28.42 21.80 -19.33
CA SER A 410 28.45 20.34 -19.21
C SER A 410 29.67 19.83 -18.47
N ASN A 411 29.52 18.71 -17.73
CA ASN A 411 30.55 18.05 -16.93
C ASN A 411 31.21 18.96 -15.88
N SER A 412 30.47 19.94 -15.35
CA SER A 412 30.94 20.80 -14.29
C SER A 412 30.72 20.17 -12.91
N VAL A 413 31.67 20.36 -11.99
CA VAL A 413 31.55 19.94 -10.60
C VAL A 413 31.45 21.18 -9.70
N LEU A 414 30.36 21.32 -8.97
CA LEU A 414 30.10 22.42 -8.06
C LEU A 414 30.34 21.92 -6.63
N VAL A 415 31.51 22.25 -6.08
CA VAL A 415 31.90 21.79 -4.71
C VAL A 415 31.30 22.74 -3.68
N ALA A 416 30.29 22.26 -2.96
CA ALA A 416 29.61 23.04 -1.94
C ALA A 416 30.44 23.19 -0.64
N PRO A 417 30.25 24.27 0.15
CA PRO A 417 29.31 25.37 -0.10
C PRO A 417 29.77 26.30 -1.23
N LEU A 418 28.82 26.71 -2.08
CA LEU A 418 29.14 27.51 -3.28
C LEU A 418 27.91 28.34 -3.70
N THR A 419 28.14 29.59 -4.08
CA THR A 419 27.12 30.46 -4.67
C THR A 419 27.54 30.85 -6.10
N ILE A 420 26.65 30.65 -7.06
CA ILE A 420 26.82 31.13 -8.47
C ILE A 420 25.85 32.30 -8.66
N GLY A 421 26.38 33.49 -8.81
CA GLY A 421 25.62 34.75 -8.95
C GLY A 421 24.81 34.81 -10.23
N ALA A 422 23.76 35.61 -10.21
CA ALA A 422 22.76 35.72 -11.29
C ALA A 422 23.42 36.05 -12.65
N GLY A 423 22.91 35.43 -13.71
CA GLY A 423 23.41 35.61 -15.06
C GLY A 423 24.86 35.16 -15.32
N ALA A 424 25.49 34.49 -14.36
CA ALA A 424 26.83 33.93 -14.53
C ALA A 424 26.83 32.71 -15.47
N THR A 425 27.98 32.46 -16.08
CA THR A 425 28.23 31.28 -16.91
C THR A 425 29.41 30.48 -16.37
N VAL A 426 29.21 29.18 -16.21
CA VAL A 426 30.27 28.23 -15.87
C VAL A 426 30.69 27.50 -17.14
N GLY A 427 31.97 27.59 -17.49
CA GLY A 427 32.50 26.89 -18.66
C GLY A 427 32.51 25.38 -18.50
N ALA A 428 32.19 24.65 -19.55
CA ALA A 428 32.12 23.19 -19.51
C ALA A 428 33.43 22.55 -19.00
N GLY A 429 33.31 21.46 -18.21
CA GLY A 429 34.45 20.75 -17.61
C GLY A 429 35.09 21.48 -16.43
N SER A 430 34.44 22.49 -15.85
CA SER A 430 34.97 23.23 -14.70
C SER A 430 34.68 22.59 -13.39
N THR A 431 35.64 22.60 -12.45
CA THR A 431 35.45 22.27 -11.05
C THR A 431 35.56 23.54 -10.22
N LEU A 432 34.47 23.97 -9.60
CA LEU A 432 34.39 25.20 -8.82
C LEU A 432 34.24 24.90 -7.33
N SER A 433 35.04 25.55 -6.50
CA SER A 433 35.01 25.50 -5.03
C SER A 433 34.98 26.89 -4.39
N ARG A 434 34.69 27.92 -5.16
CA ARG A 434 34.59 29.32 -4.70
C ARG A 434 33.42 29.98 -5.43
N ASP A 435 32.80 30.94 -4.77
CA ASP A 435 31.69 31.71 -5.31
C ASP A 435 32.05 32.40 -6.62
N VAL A 436 31.06 32.47 -7.51
CA VAL A 436 31.14 33.13 -8.80
C VAL A 436 30.27 34.40 -8.76
N PRO A 437 30.86 35.59 -9.01
CA PRO A 437 30.06 36.83 -9.04
C PRO A 437 28.99 36.80 -10.15
N ALA A 438 27.95 37.61 -9.98
CA ALA A 438 26.93 37.80 -11.00
C ALA A 438 27.54 38.24 -12.33
N HIS A 439 26.94 37.76 -13.44
CA HIS A 439 27.35 38.08 -14.82
C HIS A 439 28.80 37.72 -15.19
N ALA A 440 29.48 36.89 -14.39
CA ALA A 440 30.83 36.46 -14.61
C ALA A 440 30.91 35.15 -15.43
N LEU A 441 32.02 34.95 -16.13
CA LEU A 441 32.41 33.66 -16.69
C LEU A 441 33.45 32.99 -15.80
N ALA A 442 33.11 31.83 -15.23
CA ALA A 442 34.03 31.01 -14.43
C ALA A 442 34.52 29.82 -15.26
N VAL A 443 35.83 29.61 -15.34
CA VAL A 443 36.43 28.48 -16.06
C VAL A 443 37.65 27.96 -15.29
N THR A 444 37.70 26.63 -15.08
CA THR A 444 38.83 25.95 -14.43
C THR A 444 39.32 24.77 -15.29
N ARG A 445 39.78 25.04 -16.49
CA ARG A 445 40.28 24.01 -17.42
C ARG A 445 41.80 24.09 -17.56
N ALA A 446 42.48 22.93 -17.53
CA ALA A 446 43.87 22.81 -17.90
C ALA A 446 44.03 23.02 -19.43
N ASN A 447 45.20 23.49 -19.82
CA ASN A 447 45.56 23.58 -21.25
C ASN A 447 45.58 22.16 -21.84
N ALA A 448 45.08 22.03 -23.06
CA ALA A 448 45.15 20.77 -23.77
C ALA A 448 46.60 20.44 -24.12
N SER A 449 47.03 19.21 -23.89
CA SER A 449 48.31 18.70 -24.40
C SER A 449 48.01 17.57 -25.40
N VAL A 450 48.76 17.56 -26.48
CA VAL A 450 48.68 16.55 -27.53
C VAL A 450 49.99 15.79 -27.53
N VAL A 451 49.94 14.47 -27.48
CA VAL A 451 51.12 13.60 -27.62
C VAL A 451 51.07 13.01 -29.04
N PRO A 452 51.86 13.51 -29.96
CA PRO A 452 51.91 12.95 -31.31
C PRO A 452 52.42 11.51 -31.27
N ASP A 453 51.93 10.72 -32.22
CA ASP A 453 52.36 9.32 -32.40
C ASP A 453 52.22 8.41 -31.17
N TRP A 454 51.30 8.77 -30.27
CA TRP A 454 51.02 7.97 -29.09
C TRP A 454 50.54 6.57 -29.46
N GLN A 455 51.27 5.55 -28.98
CA GLN A 455 50.94 4.15 -29.23
C GLN A 455 50.11 3.59 -28.06
N ARG A 456 48.97 3.05 -28.40
CA ARG A 456 48.11 2.35 -27.42
C ARG A 456 48.84 1.11 -26.91
N PRO A 457 48.88 0.84 -25.60
CA PRO A 457 49.41 -0.41 -25.06
C PRO A 457 48.72 -1.63 -25.67
N ALA A 458 49.50 -2.58 -26.16
CA ALA A 458 49.01 -3.86 -26.68
C ALA A 458 49.14 -4.95 -25.60
N LYS A 459 48.21 -5.92 -25.60
CA LYS A 459 48.34 -7.09 -24.73
C LYS A 459 49.63 -7.82 -25.10
N LYS A 460 50.49 -8.11 -24.10
CA LYS A 460 51.55 -9.12 -24.27
C LYS A 460 50.89 -10.40 -24.69
N LYS A 461 51.31 -11.00 -25.80
CA LYS A 461 50.96 -12.38 -26.12
C LYS A 461 51.86 -13.24 -25.23
N ASP A 462 51.27 -14.00 -24.34
CA ASP A 462 51.95 -15.08 -23.64
C ASP A 462 52.31 -16.18 -24.63
#